data_49e44a88422c146305a92dd19b9fedf6
#
_entry.id   49e44a88422c146305a92dd19b9fedf6
#
_cell.length_a   1.000
_cell.length_b   1.000
_cell.length_c   1.000
_cell.angle_alpha   90.00
_cell.angle_beta   90.00
_cell.angle_gamma   90.00
#
_symmetry.space_group_name_H-M   'P 1'
#
loop_
_entity.id
_entity.type
_entity.pdbx_description
1 polymer ?
#
loop_
_entity_poly.entity_id
_entity_poly.type
_entity_poly.pdbx_seq_one_letter_code
_entity_poly.pdbx_strand_id
1 'polypeptide(L)'
;MTATVLVFVLAVFVVAGFTKGIIGLGLPTISMGLLAVVLPPTEAAALLILPSLITNVWQMLDGGHLRSVLRRLWPLNLGVCAGTWGGAAFLSGLGGPYGALALGVALMAYALSGLAALKLAVPRAAEVWLGPLAGVVTGAITAATGVFVIPAVPYMQAIGLQKDELVQALGLSFTVSTLALAVTLAGGRAFTWDLAWPSLAALVVAILGMRLGQAVRARLSPQAFRLWFFLGLLALGAYLAARGLV
;
A
#
# COMPACT_ATOMS: atom_id res chain seq x y z
N MET A 1 2.23 17.21 17.14
CA MET A 1 1.77 17.53 15.77
C MET A 1 1.04 18.86 15.78
N THR A 2 1.33 19.81 14.85
CA THR A 2 0.60 21.10 14.77
C THR A 2 -0.80 20.88 14.17
N ALA A 3 -1.74 21.82 14.44
CA ALA A 3 -3.09 21.74 13.88
C ALA A 3 -3.10 21.69 12.34
N THR A 4 -2.22 22.46 11.70
CA THR A 4 -2.07 22.47 10.22
C THR A 4 -1.64 21.12 9.68
N VAL A 5 -0.68 20.45 10.32
CA VAL A 5 -0.21 19.12 9.91
C VAL A 5 -1.33 18.07 10.12
N LEU A 6 -2.08 18.16 11.22
CA LEU A 6 -3.20 17.27 11.46
C LEU A 6 -4.27 17.39 10.37
N VAL A 7 -4.67 18.62 10.01
CA VAL A 7 -5.63 18.86 8.92
C VAL A 7 -5.14 18.26 7.61
N PHE A 8 -3.86 18.43 7.28
CA PHE A 8 -3.26 17.83 6.10
C PHE A 8 -3.33 16.29 6.15
N VAL A 9 -2.94 15.67 7.28
CA VAL A 9 -3.03 14.22 7.48
C VAL A 9 -4.45 13.73 7.25
N LEU A 10 -5.44 14.36 7.85
CA LEU A 10 -6.85 13.96 7.69
C LEU A 10 -7.32 14.09 6.24
N ALA A 11 -6.96 15.18 5.55
CA ALA A 11 -7.28 15.38 4.13
C ALA A 11 -6.65 14.26 3.26
N VAL A 12 -5.40 13.90 3.52
CA VAL A 12 -4.72 12.80 2.83
C VAL A 12 -5.47 11.48 3.03
N PHE A 13 -5.90 11.16 4.26
CA PHE A 13 -6.62 9.92 4.51
C PHE A 13 -8.05 9.91 3.95
N VAL A 14 -8.72 11.05 3.82
CA VAL A 14 -9.99 11.16 3.05
C VAL A 14 -9.76 10.79 1.59
N VAL A 15 -8.75 11.40 0.93
CA VAL A 15 -8.43 11.13 -0.49
C VAL A 15 -7.98 9.68 -0.69
N ALA A 16 -7.13 9.17 0.20
CA ALA A 16 -6.63 7.80 0.14
C ALA A 16 -7.76 6.77 0.36
N GLY A 17 -8.65 7.02 1.31
CA GLY A 17 -9.84 6.21 1.55
C GLY A 17 -10.80 6.25 0.37
N PHE A 18 -11.08 7.43 -0.17
CA PHE A 18 -11.93 7.62 -1.35
C PHE A 18 -11.42 6.82 -2.55
N THR A 19 -10.12 6.91 -2.83
CA THR A 19 -9.47 6.13 -3.89
C THR A 19 -9.62 4.63 -3.64
N LYS A 20 -9.37 4.17 -2.40
CA LYS A 20 -9.57 2.77 -2.04
C LYS A 20 -11.02 2.32 -2.24
N GLY A 21 -11.99 3.16 -1.96
CA GLY A 21 -13.41 2.89 -2.20
C GLY A 21 -13.74 2.67 -3.67
N ILE A 22 -13.09 3.39 -4.58
CA ILE A 22 -13.33 3.29 -6.02
C ILE A 22 -12.65 2.06 -6.62
N ILE A 23 -11.35 1.86 -6.37
CA ILE A 23 -10.54 0.85 -7.07
C ILE A 23 -10.07 -0.31 -6.18
N GLY A 24 -10.40 -0.30 -4.89
CA GLY A 24 -10.01 -1.36 -3.94
C GLY A 24 -8.56 -1.30 -3.47
N LEU A 25 -7.79 -0.29 -3.88
CA LEU A 25 -6.37 -0.11 -3.56
C LEU A 25 -6.01 1.38 -3.48
N GLY A 26 -4.80 1.69 -3.04
CA GLY A 26 -4.29 3.08 -3.06
C GLY A 26 -4.17 3.73 -1.69
N LEU A 27 -4.86 3.23 -0.64
CA LEU A 27 -4.78 3.86 0.69
C LEU A 27 -3.33 3.95 1.19
N PRO A 28 -2.54 2.86 1.25
CA PRO A 28 -1.15 2.99 1.70
C PRO A 28 -0.28 3.79 0.73
N THR A 29 -0.48 3.61 -0.57
CA THR A 29 0.34 4.25 -1.60
C THR A 29 0.19 5.77 -1.61
N ILE A 30 -1.06 6.25 -1.55
CA ILE A 30 -1.37 7.68 -1.51
C ILE A 30 -0.93 8.27 -0.17
N SER A 31 -1.26 7.59 0.94
CA SER A 31 -0.92 8.10 2.27
C SER A 31 0.60 8.22 2.42
N MET A 32 1.37 7.16 2.09
CA MET A 32 2.83 7.23 2.16
C MET A 32 3.40 8.33 1.26
N GLY A 33 2.94 8.41 0.01
CA GLY A 33 3.43 9.40 -0.93
C GLY A 33 3.16 10.84 -0.50
N LEU A 34 1.92 11.16 -0.12
CA LEU A 34 1.55 12.52 0.27
C LEU A 34 2.08 12.89 1.66
N LEU A 35 2.02 11.99 2.64
CA LEU A 35 2.53 12.28 3.99
C LEU A 35 4.04 12.46 4.01
N ALA A 36 4.80 11.73 3.18
CA ALA A 36 6.24 11.87 3.08
C ALA A 36 6.70 13.25 2.54
N VAL A 37 5.78 14.07 2.01
CA VAL A 37 6.07 15.46 1.65
C VAL A 37 6.30 16.33 2.90
N VAL A 38 5.59 16.02 4.01
CA VAL A 38 5.54 16.87 5.22
C VAL A 38 6.10 16.15 6.45
N LEU A 39 5.96 14.83 6.52
CA LEU A 39 6.36 14.01 7.66
C LEU A 39 7.54 13.11 7.32
N PRO A 40 8.36 12.72 8.30
CA PRO A 40 9.30 11.62 8.14
C PRO A 40 8.59 10.34 7.70
N PRO A 41 9.17 9.53 6.79
CA PRO A 41 8.53 8.30 6.30
C PRO A 41 8.13 7.31 7.42
N THR A 42 8.89 7.25 8.51
CA THR A 42 8.57 6.43 9.69
C THR A 42 7.30 6.88 10.40
N GLU A 43 7.11 8.18 10.56
CA GLU A 43 5.90 8.76 11.16
C GLU A 43 4.68 8.56 10.25
N ALA A 44 4.86 8.80 8.93
CA ALA A 44 3.83 8.54 7.93
C ALA A 44 3.38 7.08 7.94
N ALA A 45 4.34 6.13 8.03
CA ALA A 45 4.06 4.72 8.13
C ALA A 45 3.33 4.35 9.44
N ALA A 46 3.75 4.91 10.58
CA ALA A 46 3.10 4.66 11.87
C ALA A 46 1.63 5.12 11.86
N LEU A 47 1.34 6.31 11.31
CA LEU A 47 -0.03 6.83 11.13
C LEU A 47 -0.87 5.93 10.21
N LEU A 48 -0.26 5.33 9.21
CA LEU A 48 -0.91 4.47 8.23
C LEU A 48 -1.37 3.12 8.81
N ILE A 49 -0.64 2.55 9.79
CA ILE A 49 -0.87 1.18 10.26
C ILE A 49 -2.33 0.93 10.62
N LEU A 50 -2.92 1.74 11.49
CA LEU A 50 -4.29 1.52 11.97
C LEU A 50 -5.35 1.67 10.86
N PRO A 51 -5.37 2.75 10.06
CA PRO A 51 -6.30 2.88 8.94
C PRO A 51 -6.14 1.77 7.90
N SER A 52 -4.89 1.41 7.57
CA SER A 52 -4.60 0.35 6.61
C SER A 52 -5.07 -1.00 7.14
N LEU A 53 -4.72 -1.37 8.36
CA LEU A 53 -5.07 -2.66 8.95
C LEU A 53 -6.59 -2.87 8.95
N ILE A 54 -7.34 -1.93 9.52
CA ILE A 54 -8.79 -2.06 9.66
C ILE A 54 -9.48 -2.13 8.29
N THR A 55 -9.12 -1.25 7.35
CA THR A 55 -9.73 -1.24 6.02
C THR A 55 -9.32 -2.43 5.16
N ASN A 56 -8.11 -2.99 5.35
CA ASN A 56 -7.66 -4.19 4.65
C ASN A 56 -8.29 -5.46 5.24
N VAL A 57 -8.41 -5.57 6.56
CA VAL A 57 -9.14 -6.67 7.20
C VAL A 57 -10.59 -6.68 6.75
N TRP A 58 -11.25 -5.51 6.71
CA TRP A 58 -12.59 -5.43 6.15
C TRP A 58 -12.64 -5.96 4.71
N GLN A 59 -11.77 -5.47 3.84
CA GLN A 59 -11.69 -5.91 2.44
C GLN A 59 -11.35 -7.40 2.31
N MET A 60 -10.53 -7.96 3.21
CA MET A 60 -10.20 -9.38 3.27
C MET A 60 -11.42 -10.24 3.66
N LEU A 61 -12.28 -9.73 4.54
CA LEU A 61 -13.46 -10.45 5.01
C LEU A 61 -14.69 -10.27 4.11
N ASP A 62 -14.67 -9.25 3.25
CA ASP A 62 -15.76 -8.94 2.31
C ASP A 62 -15.62 -9.81 1.05
N GLY A 63 -16.33 -10.93 1.02
CA GLY A 63 -16.35 -11.87 -0.10
C GLY A 63 -16.38 -13.33 0.36
N GLY A 64 -16.66 -14.25 -0.56
CA GLY A 64 -16.82 -15.69 -0.28
C GLY A 64 -15.57 -16.54 -0.54
N HIS A 65 -14.44 -15.93 -0.94
CA HIS A 65 -13.29 -16.63 -1.51
C HIS A 65 -12.07 -16.72 -0.59
N LEU A 66 -12.18 -16.30 0.69
CA LEU A 66 -11.04 -16.18 1.59
C LEU A 66 -10.21 -17.46 1.70
N ARG A 67 -10.86 -18.63 1.81
CA ARG A 67 -10.18 -19.91 1.95
C ARG A 67 -9.36 -20.27 0.71
N SER A 68 -9.89 -20.05 -0.49
CA SER A 68 -9.21 -20.32 -1.77
C SER A 68 -8.04 -19.36 -1.98
N VAL A 69 -8.26 -18.07 -1.69
CA VAL A 69 -7.25 -17.00 -1.77
C VAL A 69 -6.11 -17.27 -0.79
N LEU A 70 -6.40 -17.62 0.47
CA LEU A 70 -5.41 -17.95 1.48
C LEU A 70 -4.56 -19.15 1.03
N ARG A 71 -5.21 -20.22 0.53
CA ARG A 71 -4.53 -21.43 0.06
C ARG A 71 -3.64 -21.18 -1.16
N ARG A 72 -3.99 -20.22 -2.01
CA ARG A 72 -3.21 -19.92 -3.22
C ARG A 72 -2.09 -18.91 -2.96
N LEU A 73 -2.32 -17.92 -2.09
CA LEU A 73 -1.40 -16.80 -1.88
C LEU A 73 -0.53 -16.91 -0.62
N TRP A 74 -0.60 -18.02 0.16
CA TRP A 74 0.25 -18.17 1.32
C TRP A 74 1.77 -18.07 1.00
N PRO A 75 2.27 -18.58 -0.19
CA PRO A 75 3.69 -18.46 -0.47
C PRO A 75 4.11 -17.01 -0.75
N LEU A 76 3.25 -16.24 -1.46
CA LEU A 76 3.43 -14.80 -1.65
C LEU A 76 3.51 -14.09 -0.29
N ASN A 77 2.56 -14.36 0.60
CA ASN A 77 2.44 -13.67 1.88
C ASN A 77 3.58 -14.03 2.84
N LEU A 78 4.06 -15.26 2.84
CA LEU A 78 5.29 -15.63 3.57
C LEU A 78 6.51 -14.90 3.00
N GLY A 79 6.60 -14.80 1.66
CA GLY A 79 7.63 -14.01 0.99
C GLY A 79 7.58 -12.54 1.44
N VAL A 80 6.38 -11.94 1.52
CA VAL A 80 6.22 -10.56 2.01
C VAL A 80 6.78 -10.41 3.43
N CYS A 81 6.45 -11.30 4.35
CA CYS A 81 6.98 -11.25 5.72
C CYS A 81 8.52 -11.38 5.72
N ALA A 82 9.05 -12.37 5.02
CA ALA A 82 10.50 -12.59 4.93
C ALA A 82 11.22 -11.39 4.31
N GLY A 83 10.68 -10.84 3.22
CA GLY A 83 11.22 -9.65 2.56
C GLY A 83 11.15 -8.40 3.41
N THR A 84 10.04 -8.20 4.16
CA THR A 84 9.88 -7.02 5.03
C THR A 84 10.88 -7.07 6.19
N TRP A 85 10.99 -8.20 6.87
CA TRP A 85 11.89 -8.32 8.03
C TRP A 85 13.36 -8.42 7.61
N GLY A 86 13.66 -9.15 6.54
CA GLY A 86 15.01 -9.18 5.97
C GLY A 86 15.43 -7.83 5.39
N GLY A 87 14.53 -7.15 4.66
CA GLY A 87 14.79 -5.81 4.12
C GLY A 87 15.03 -4.77 5.20
N ALA A 88 14.27 -4.80 6.30
CA ALA A 88 14.45 -3.90 7.43
C ALA A 88 15.84 -4.04 8.08
N ALA A 89 16.36 -5.27 8.15
CA ALA A 89 17.68 -5.54 8.72
C ALA A 89 18.83 -5.01 7.83
N PHE A 90 18.66 -5.03 6.50
CA PHE A 90 19.71 -4.66 5.55
C PHE A 90 19.61 -3.23 5.01
N LEU A 91 18.40 -2.66 4.91
CA LEU A 91 18.14 -1.40 4.20
C LEU A 91 18.00 -0.18 5.13
N SER A 92 18.37 -0.30 6.41
CA SER A 92 18.18 0.77 7.44
C SER A 92 16.71 1.23 7.59
N GLY A 93 15.78 0.52 6.94
CA GLY A 93 14.34 0.78 6.98
C GLY A 93 13.92 2.16 6.43
N LEU A 94 12.71 2.56 6.80
CA LEU A 94 12.08 3.83 6.38
C LEU A 94 12.82 5.10 6.86
N GLY A 95 13.67 4.99 7.86
CA GLY A 95 14.46 6.11 8.42
C GLY A 95 15.81 6.34 7.75
N GLY A 96 16.14 5.56 6.71
CA GLY A 96 17.42 5.69 6.00
C GLY A 96 17.51 6.98 5.17
N PRO A 97 18.74 7.44 4.86
CA PRO A 97 18.97 8.68 4.12
C PRO A 97 18.34 8.69 2.71
N TYR A 98 18.10 7.52 2.14
CA TYR A 98 17.49 7.34 0.81
C TYR A 98 16.00 6.96 0.86
N GLY A 99 15.35 7.06 2.01
CA GLY A 99 13.94 6.64 2.16
C GLY A 99 12.98 7.39 1.22
N ALA A 100 13.13 8.70 1.08
CA ALA A 100 12.32 9.51 0.17
C ALA A 100 12.59 9.16 -1.31
N LEU A 101 13.85 8.95 -1.69
CA LEU A 101 14.23 8.53 -3.04
C LEU A 101 13.64 7.15 -3.36
N ALA A 102 13.81 6.18 -2.47
CA ALA A 102 13.28 4.83 -2.63
C ALA A 102 11.75 4.83 -2.77
N LEU A 103 11.06 5.62 -1.94
CA LEU A 103 9.62 5.81 -2.03
C LEU A 103 9.22 6.43 -3.38
N GLY A 104 9.90 7.48 -3.83
CA GLY A 104 9.65 8.12 -5.12
C GLY A 104 9.81 7.14 -6.29
N VAL A 105 10.92 6.38 -6.30
CA VAL A 105 11.19 5.36 -7.32
C VAL A 105 10.12 4.25 -7.29
N ALA A 106 9.72 3.77 -6.11
CA ALA A 106 8.67 2.77 -5.97
C ALA A 106 7.32 3.26 -6.51
N LEU A 107 6.94 4.51 -6.20
CA LEU A 107 5.70 5.11 -6.72
C LEU A 107 5.73 5.26 -8.24
N MET A 108 6.86 5.71 -8.81
CA MET A 108 7.01 5.80 -10.27
C MET A 108 6.93 4.42 -10.94
N ALA A 109 7.64 3.43 -10.40
CA ALA A 109 7.60 2.07 -10.94
C ALA A 109 6.17 1.48 -10.91
N TYR A 110 5.42 1.73 -9.82
CA TYR A 110 4.02 1.33 -9.72
C TYR A 110 3.16 2.08 -10.74
N ALA A 111 3.32 3.39 -10.84
CA ALA A 111 2.57 4.21 -11.78
C ALA A 111 2.82 3.77 -13.23
N LEU A 112 4.07 3.57 -13.62
CA LEU A 112 4.43 3.11 -14.96
C LEU A 112 3.88 1.71 -15.26
N SER A 113 3.97 0.77 -14.30
CA SER A 113 3.38 -0.57 -14.47
C SER A 113 1.86 -0.52 -14.66
N GLY A 114 1.19 0.39 -13.94
CA GLY A 114 -0.24 0.60 -14.05
C GLY A 114 -0.66 1.29 -15.34
N LEU A 115 0.10 2.28 -15.82
CA LEU A 115 -0.15 2.97 -17.09
C LEU A 115 0.13 2.07 -18.30
N ALA A 116 1.19 1.27 -18.24
CA ALA A 116 1.53 0.32 -19.30
C ALA A 116 0.43 -0.74 -19.52
N ALA A 117 -0.44 -0.95 -18.52
CA ALA A 117 -1.58 -1.88 -18.57
C ALA A 117 -1.21 -3.26 -19.16
N LEU A 118 0.01 -3.73 -18.88
CA LEU A 118 0.54 -5.00 -19.42
C LEU A 118 -0.36 -6.15 -18.98
N LYS A 119 -0.89 -6.88 -19.93
CA LYS A 119 -1.66 -8.10 -19.68
C LYS A 119 -0.68 -9.26 -19.49
N LEU A 120 -0.04 -9.29 -18.31
CA LEU A 120 0.81 -10.40 -17.93
C LEU A 120 -0.06 -11.60 -17.56
N ALA A 121 0.38 -12.78 -17.96
CA ALA A 121 -0.23 -14.04 -17.52
C ALA A 121 0.86 -14.92 -16.91
N VAL A 122 0.61 -15.38 -15.69
CA VAL A 122 1.50 -16.30 -14.98
C VAL A 122 0.89 -17.70 -15.02
N PRO A 123 1.56 -18.67 -15.66
CA PRO A 123 1.11 -20.06 -15.66
C PRO A 123 1.11 -20.63 -14.23
N ARG A 124 0.15 -21.52 -13.92
CA ARG A 124 0.05 -22.14 -12.58
C ARG A 124 1.33 -22.81 -12.11
N ALA A 125 2.09 -23.43 -13.01
CA ALA A 125 3.37 -24.04 -12.68
C ALA A 125 4.42 -23.02 -12.21
N ALA A 126 4.36 -21.79 -12.68
CA ALA A 126 5.28 -20.72 -12.30
C ALA A 126 4.88 -20.03 -10.98
N GLU A 127 3.63 -20.16 -10.52
CA GLU A 127 3.15 -19.56 -9.28
C GLU A 127 3.96 -20.03 -8.06
N VAL A 128 4.48 -21.27 -8.08
CA VAL A 128 5.22 -21.90 -6.97
C VAL A 128 6.49 -21.13 -6.60
N TRP A 129 7.18 -20.57 -7.60
CA TRP A 129 8.41 -19.80 -7.38
C TRP A 129 8.25 -18.30 -7.57
N LEU A 130 7.38 -17.87 -8.51
CA LEU A 130 7.11 -16.44 -8.71
C LEU A 130 6.35 -15.81 -7.55
N GLY A 131 5.44 -16.54 -6.91
CA GLY A 131 4.71 -16.07 -5.75
C GLY A 131 5.63 -15.67 -4.60
N PRO A 132 6.45 -16.59 -4.05
CA PRO A 132 7.43 -16.25 -3.03
C PRO A 132 8.38 -15.13 -3.44
N LEU A 133 8.89 -15.16 -4.67
CA LEU A 133 9.80 -14.13 -5.18
C LEU A 133 9.14 -12.75 -5.21
N ALA A 134 7.93 -12.66 -5.78
CA ALA A 134 7.14 -11.42 -5.77
C ALA A 134 6.86 -10.94 -4.35
N GLY A 135 6.60 -11.88 -3.43
CA GLY A 135 6.42 -11.58 -2.01
C GLY A 135 7.68 -10.98 -1.38
N VAL A 136 8.84 -11.62 -1.54
CA VAL A 136 10.11 -11.14 -0.97
C VAL A 136 10.47 -9.76 -1.51
N VAL A 137 10.35 -9.54 -2.82
CA VAL A 137 10.62 -8.23 -3.42
C VAL A 137 9.63 -7.17 -2.90
N THR A 138 8.34 -7.52 -2.82
CA THR A 138 7.33 -6.60 -2.24
C THR A 138 7.66 -6.27 -0.79
N GLY A 139 8.03 -7.25 0.01
CA GLY A 139 8.40 -7.06 1.41
C GLY A 139 9.64 -6.18 1.57
N ALA A 140 10.68 -6.37 0.76
CA ALA A 140 11.88 -5.54 0.77
C ALA A 140 11.55 -4.07 0.41
N ILE A 141 10.72 -3.85 -0.63
CA ILE A 141 10.22 -2.52 -0.98
C ILE A 141 9.40 -1.92 0.17
N THR A 142 8.55 -2.73 0.82
CA THR A 142 7.77 -2.31 1.98
C THR A 142 8.66 -1.83 3.12
N ALA A 143 9.72 -2.55 3.43
CA ALA A 143 10.68 -2.19 4.48
C ALA A 143 11.38 -0.85 4.20
N ALA A 144 11.67 -0.58 2.94
CA ALA A 144 12.36 0.64 2.52
C ALA A 144 11.43 1.85 2.35
N THR A 145 10.14 1.63 2.01
CA THR A 145 9.26 2.70 1.51
C THR A 145 7.89 2.78 2.21
N GLY A 146 7.49 1.75 2.94
CA GLY A 146 6.11 1.60 3.45
C GLY A 146 5.07 1.29 2.37
N VAL A 147 5.48 1.09 1.11
CA VAL A 147 4.59 0.78 -0.03
C VAL A 147 4.66 -0.69 -0.36
N PHE A 148 3.53 -1.39 -0.34
CA PHE A 148 3.44 -2.85 -0.51
C PHE A 148 2.61 -3.29 -1.71
N VAL A 149 2.60 -2.49 -2.77
CA VAL A 149 1.82 -2.78 -3.99
C VAL A 149 2.65 -3.45 -5.08
N ILE A 150 3.97 -3.28 -5.10
CA ILE A 150 4.85 -3.78 -6.17
C ILE A 150 5.83 -4.81 -5.62
N PRO A 151 6.01 -5.90 -6.34
CA PRO A 151 5.29 -6.41 -7.52
C PRO A 151 4.02 -7.22 -7.17
N ALA A 152 3.57 -7.28 -5.91
CA ALA A 152 2.46 -8.13 -5.48
C ALA A 152 1.16 -7.89 -6.26
N VAL A 153 0.77 -6.61 -6.49
CA VAL A 153 -0.48 -6.30 -7.22
C VAL A 153 -0.40 -6.76 -8.68
N PRO A 154 0.62 -6.40 -9.48
CA PRO A 154 0.79 -6.96 -10.82
C PRO A 154 0.81 -8.48 -10.86
N TYR A 155 1.47 -9.14 -9.91
CA TYR A 155 1.47 -10.59 -9.80
C TYR A 155 0.06 -11.16 -9.56
N MET A 156 -0.70 -10.62 -8.59
CA MET A 156 -2.06 -11.07 -8.30
C MET A 156 -3.01 -10.85 -9.49
N GLN A 157 -2.79 -9.80 -10.28
CA GLN A 157 -3.53 -9.58 -11.53
C GLN A 157 -3.15 -10.59 -12.62
N ALA A 158 -1.88 -10.99 -12.68
CA ALA A 158 -1.34 -11.90 -13.70
C ALA A 158 -1.71 -13.38 -13.49
N ILE A 159 -2.04 -13.80 -12.27
CA ILE A 159 -2.44 -15.19 -11.98
C ILE A 159 -3.92 -15.49 -12.30
N GLY A 160 -4.66 -14.54 -12.87
CA GLY A 160 -6.02 -14.75 -13.38
C GLY A 160 -7.08 -14.94 -12.31
N LEU A 161 -6.99 -14.25 -11.16
CA LEU A 161 -8.05 -14.20 -10.16
C LEU A 161 -9.30 -13.51 -10.73
N GLN A 162 -10.48 -14.01 -10.37
CA GLN A 162 -11.75 -13.33 -10.66
C GLN A 162 -11.78 -11.99 -9.90
N LYS A 163 -12.61 -11.05 -10.37
CA LYS A 163 -12.64 -9.68 -9.81
C LYS A 163 -12.80 -9.65 -8.29
N ASP A 164 -13.74 -10.44 -7.76
CA ASP A 164 -14.03 -10.45 -6.32
C ASP A 164 -12.95 -11.21 -5.53
N GLU A 165 -12.40 -12.29 -6.11
CA GLU A 165 -11.21 -12.97 -5.57
C GLU A 165 -10.00 -12.02 -5.51
N LEU A 166 -9.78 -11.20 -6.54
CA LEU A 166 -8.67 -10.23 -6.58
C LEU A 166 -8.84 -9.17 -5.49
N VAL A 167 -10.04 -8.64 -5.30
CA VAL A 167 -10.31 -7.65 -4.24
C VAL A 167 -10.00 -8.25 -2.87
N GLN A 168 -10.44 -9.47 -2.62
CA GLN A 168 -10.19 -10.18 -1.37
C GLN A 168 -8.71 -10.55 -1.19
N ALA A 169 -8.03 -10.95 -2.27
CA ALA A 169 -6.60 -11.23 -2.31
C ALA A 169 -5.75 -9.99 -1.97
N LEU A 170 -6.14 -8.83 -2.49
CA LEU A 170 -5.53 -7.55 -2.13
C LEU A 170 -5.72 -7.25 -0.64
N GLY A 171 -6.94 -7.44 -0.11
CA GLY A 171 -7.23 -7.27 1.30
C GLY A 171 -6.34 -8.15 2.19
N LEU A 172 -6.22 -9.45 1.84
CA LEU A 172 -5.36 -10.40 2.56
C LEU A 172 -3.89 -9.98 2.52
N SER A 173 -3.33 -9.79 1.32
CA SER A 173 -1.91 -9.48 1.18
C SER A 173 -1.54 -8.14 1.81
N PHE A 174 -2.42 -7.14 1.72
CA PHE A 174 -2.21 -5.85 2.36
C PHE A 174 -2.35 -5.92 3.89
N THR A 175 -3.21 -6.79 4.41
CA THR A 175 -3.28 -7.07 5.85
C THR A 175 -1.96 -7.65 6.34
N VAL A 176 -1.43 -8.69 5.66
CA VAL A 176 -0.15 -9.30 6.00
C VAL A 176 0.99 -8.30 5.90
N SER A 177 1.07 -7.52 4.81
CA SER A 177 2.09 -6.48 4.64
C SER A 177 2.03 -5.42 5.74
N THR A 178 0.81 -4.97 6.11
CA THR A 178 0.62 -4.00 7.18
C THR A 178 1.07 -4.56 8.54
N LEU A 179 0.75 -5.82 8.83
CA LEU A 179 1.21 -6.48 10.07
C LEU A 179 2.73 -6.67 10.09
N ALA A 180 3.33 -7.10 8.97
CA ALA A 180 4.78 -7.24 8.87
C ALA A 180 5.50 -5.90 9.08
N LEU A 181 4.98 -4.82 8.47
CA LEU A 181 5.48 -3.47 8.66
C LEU A 181 5.28 -2.98 10.10
N ALA A 182 4.12 -3.25 10.72
CA ALA A 182 3.84 -2.87 12.09
C ALA A 182 4.84 -3.52 13.08
N VAL A 183 5.18 -4.80 12.89
CA VAL A 183 6.22 -5.49 13.67
C VAL A 183 7.58 -4.82 13.51
N THR A 184 7.95 -4.45 12.29
CA THR A 184 9.21 -3.74 12.00
C THR A 184 9.25 -2.38 12.71
N LEU A 185 8.17 -1.59 12.63
CA LEU A 185 8.08 -0.27 13.26
C LEU A 185 8.05 -0.36 14.79
N ALA A 186 7.43 -1.40 15.35
CA ALA A 186 7.42 -1.64 16.79
C ALA A 186 8.84 -1.91 17.33
N GLY A 187 9.63 -2.69 16.60
CA GLY A 187 11.05 -2.91 16.93
C GLY A 187 11.88 -1.63 16.89
N GLY A 188 11.58 -0.71 15.99
CA GLY A 188 12.22 0.60 15.85
C GLY A 188 11.68 1.70 16.78
N ARG A 189 10.75 1.41 17.69
CA ARG A 189 10.09 2.37 18.59
C ARG A 189 9.39 3.54 17.86
N ALA A 190 8.93 3.30 16.64
CA ALA A 190 8.24 4.32 15.83
C ALA A 190 6.83 4.66 16.33
N PHE A 191 6.25 3.80 17.18
CA PHE A 191 4.94 4.06 17.80
C PHE A 191 5.09 4.91 19.05
N THR A 192 4.60 6.14 18.97
CA THR A 192 4.50 7.05 20.12
C THR A 192 3.04 7.29 20.45
N TRP A 193 2.75 7.54 21.73
CA TRP A 193 1.38 7.84 22.16
C TRP A 193 0.79 9.08 21.48
N ASP A 194 1.65 10.03 21.07
CA ASP A 194 1.25 11.23 20.36
C ASP A 194 0.64 10.96 18.97
N LEU A 195 0.92 9.79 18.39
CA LEU A 195 0.36 9.36 17.11
C LEU A 195 -0.95 8.55 17.24
N ALA A 196 -1.31 8.11 18.45
CA ALA A 196 -2.49 7.26 18.66
C ALA A 196 -3.78 7.97 18.27
N TRP A 197 -3.99 9.20 18.77
CA TRP A 197 -5.18 10.00 18.43
C TRP A 197 -5.22 10.40 16.94
N PRO A 198 -4.15 10.96 16.33
CA PRO A 198 -4.12 11.22 14.90
C PRO A 198 -4.41 9.99 14.03
N SER A 199 -3.89 8.82 14.41
CA SER A 199 -4.12 7.57 13.70
C SER A 199 -5.59 7.12 13.78
N LEU A 200 -6.22 7.29 14.93
CA LEU A 200 -7.66 7.00 15.12
C LEU A 200 -8.52 7.96 14.30
N ALA A 201 -8.21 9.24 14.32
CA ALA A 201 -8.91 10.24 13.51
C ALA A 201 -8.73 9.95 12.01
N ALA A 202 -7.52 9.58 11.59
CA ALA A 202 -7.19 9.15 10.22
C ALA A 202 -8.01 7.91 9.80
N LEU A 203 -8.20 6.94 10.70
CA LEU A 203 -9.05 5.77 10.45
C LEU A 203 -10.49 6.20 10.15
N VAL A 204 -11.06 7.07 10.99
CA VAL A 204 -12.47 7.52 10.83
C VAL A 204 -12.65 8.19 9.47
N VAL A 205 -11.79 9.16 9.12
CA VAL A 205 -11.92 9.88 7.85
C VAL A 205 -11.58 8.98 6.63
N ALA A 206 -10.68 8.01 6.78
CA ALA A 206 -10.40 7.03 5.73
C ALA A 206 -11.62 6.15 5.45
N ILE A 207 -12.35 5.70 6.50
CA ILE A 207 -13.60 4.94 6.34
C ILE A 207 -14.67 5.79 5.66
N LEU A 208 -14.84 7.05 6.08
CA LEU A 208 -15.78 7.97 5.45
C LEU A 208 -15.44 8.18 3.97
N GLY A 209 -14.17 8.45 3.66
CA GLY A 209 -13.68 8.55 2.28
C GLY A 209 -13.96 7.27 1.48
N MET A 210 -13.68 6.09 2.06
CA MET A 210 -13.91 4.80 1.41
C MET A 210 -15.40 4.57 1.10
N ARG A 211 -16.30 4.91 2.02
CA ARG A 211 -17.76 4.84 1.79
C ARG A 211 -18.22 5.78 0.69
N LEU A 212 -17.71 7.02 0.67
CA LEU A 212 -17.97 7.96 -0.41
C LEU A 212 -17.46 7.44 -1.75
N GLY A 213 -16.23 6.91 -1.80
CA GLY A 213 -15.67 6.31 -3.00
C GLY A 213 -16.51 5.14 -3.54
N GLN A 214 -16.98 4.25 -2.65
CA GLN A 214 -17.89 3.16 -3.01
C GLN A 214 -19.22 3.68 -3.58
N ALA A 215 -19.81 4.72 -2.97
CA ALA A 215 -21.09 5.30 -3.41
C ALA A 215 -21.02 5.93 -4.81
N VAL A 216 -19.89 6.56 -5.15
CA VAL A 216 -19.73 7.21 -6.47
C VAL A 216 -19.09 6.32 -7.52
N ARG A 217 -18.57 5.15 -7.14
CA ARG A 217 -17.87 4.20 -8.04
C ARG A 217 -18.68 3.86 -9.29
N ALA A 218 -20.00 3.69 -9.17
CA ALA A 218 -20.88 3.34 -10.28
C ALA A 218 -21.05 4.51 -11.30
N ARG A 219 -20.75 5.74 -10.87
CA ARG A 219 -20.88 6.96 -11.68
C ARG A 219 -19.59 7.41 -12.36
N LEU A 220 -18.46 6.80 -11.97
CA LEU A 220 -17.15 7.15 -12.49
C LEU A 220 -16.69 6.15 -13.55
N SER A 221 -16.03 6.64 -14.59
CA SER A 221 -15.30 5.78 -15.53
C SER A 221 -14.08 5.16 -14.82
N PRO A 222 -14.04 3.84 -14.64
CA PRO A 222 -12.91 3.19 -13.97
C PRO A 222 -11.59 3.43 -14.70
N GLN A 223 -11.63 3.54 -16.03
CA GLN A 223 -10.46 3.76 -16.88
C GLN A 223 -9.90 5.17 -16.68
N ALA A 224 -10.78 6.20 -16.72
CA ALA A 224 -10.36 7.57 -16.51
C ALA A 224 -9.84 7.79 -15.09
N PHE A 225 -10.52 7.24 -14.07
CA PHE A 225 -10.05 7.33 -12.69
C PHE A 225 -8.68 6.67 -12.49
N ARG A 226 -8.49 5.47 -13.07
CA ARG A 226 -7.22 4.76 -13.01
C ARG A 226 -6.10 5.55 -13.70
N LEU A 227 -6.35 6.15 -14.84
CA LEU A 227 -5.39 6.99 -15.55
C LEU A 227 -4.93 8.16 -14.67
N TRP A 228 -5.87 8.95 -14.14
CA TRP A 228 -5.55 10.09 -13.29
C TRP A 228 -4.85 9.68 -11.97
N PHE A 229 -5.25 8.55 -11.39
CA PHE A 229 -4.59 7.99 -10.23
C PHE A 229 -3.11 7.69 -10.51
N PHE A 230 -2.79 7.00 -11.60
CA PHE A 230 -1.41 6.66 -11.91
C PHE A 230 -0.60 7.87 -12.38
N LEU A 231 -1.17 8.82 -13.10
CA LEU A 231 -0.50 10.08 -13.44
C LEU A 231 -0.17 10.90 -12.18
N GLY A 232 -1.09 10.97 -11.23
CA GLY A 232 -0.85 11.62 -9.94
C GLY A 232 0.27 10.95 -9.14
N LEU A 233 0.29 9.61 -9.10
CA LEU A 233 1.37 8.85 -8.46
C LEU A 233 2.72 9.03 -9.16
N LEU A 234 2.73 9.11 -10.48
CA LEU A 234 3.95 9.35 -11.26
C LEU A 234 4.54 10.73 -10.94
N ALA A 235 3.71 11.77 -10.95
CA ALA A 235 4.12 13.13 -10.61
C ALA A 235 4.63 13.23 -9.16
N LEU A 236 3.90 12.62 -8.21
CA LEU A 236 4.29 12.59 -6.80
C LEU A 236 5.59 11.80 -6.59
N GLY A 237 5.73 10.66 -7.26
CA GLY A 237 6.95 9.85 -7.22
C GLY A 237 8.16 10.59 -7.77
N ALA A 238 8.00 11.29 -8.89
CA ALA A 238 9.06 12.12 -9.48
C ALA A 238 9.48 13.26 -8.53
N TYR A 239 8.50 13.93 -7.91
CA TYR A 239 8.78 14.97 -6.92
C TYR A 239 9.59 14.45 -5.72
N LEU A 240 9.16 13.31 -5.13
CA LEU A 240 9.85 12.71 -3.98
C LEU A 240 11.25 12.18 -4.35
N ALA A 241 11.40 11.60 -5.54
CA ALA A 241 12.71 11.16 -6.03
C ALA A 241 13.67 12.34 -6.24
N ALA A 242 13.20 13.42 -6.87
CA ALA A 242 14.00 14.64 -7.04
C ALA A 242 14.42 15.25 -5.69
N ARG A 243 13.49 15.32 -4.73
CA ARG A 243 13.78 15.83 -3.37
C ARG A 243 14.76 14.95 -2.59
N GLY A 244 14.74 13.64 -2.83
CA GLY A 244 15.65 12.69 -2.16
C GLY A 244 17.06 12.67 -2.73
N LEU A 245 17.31 13.37 -3.84
CA LEU A 245 18.62 13.53 -4.47
C LEU A 245 19.36 14.83 -4.02
N VAL A 246 18.63 15.77 -3.44
CA VAL A 246 19.12 17.06 -2.93
C VAL A 246 19.22 17.01 -1.41
#